data_b8976bc005c8e1dba5cdf420b97f8766
#
_entry.id   b8976bc005c8e1dba5cdf420b97f8766
#
_cell.length_a   1.000
_cell.length_b   1.000
_cell.length_c   1.000
_cell.angle_alpha   90.00
_cell.angle_beta   90.00
_cell.angle_gamma   90.00
#
_symmetry.space_group_name_H-M   'P 1'
#
loop_
_entity.id
_entity.type
_entity.pdbx_description
1 polymer ?
#
loop_
_entity_poly.entity_id
_entity_poly.type
_entity_poly.pdbx_seq_one_letter_code
_entity_poly.pdbx_strand_id
1 'polypeptide(L)'
;ETKLPLIERFLKNGSSVLVAGKLANTILTAKGLKMSESCADIESLQYIKDLDLNSPGLHLPVDGVVAKDLNSKERWASLENISSLNTLAADECILDMGPATVEGFTAILRSAKTIFWNGPVGVCEDKRFSGGTRELARSISRIQAFKVLGGGDTITTLNKMGLLNIFDH
;
A
#
# COMPACT_ATOMS: atom_id res chain seq x y z
N GLU A 1 9.06 9.05 11.58
CA GLU A 1 9.04 10.15 10.58
C GLU A 1 8.04 9.81 9.50
N THR A 2 7.13 10.72 9.23
CA THR A 2 6.06 10.50 8.27
C THR A 2 6.61 10.51 6.83
N LYS A 3 6.16 9.58 6.00
CA LYS A 3 6.48 9.53 4.57
C LYS A 3 5.72 10.61 3.76
N LEU A 4 4.82 11.35 4.40
CA LEU A 4 3.93 12.32 3.75
C LEU A 4 4.66 13.43 2.97
N PRO A 5 5.72 14.08 3.50
CA PRO A 5 6.45 15.09 2.74
C PRO A 5 7.10 14.53 1.47
N LEU A 6 7.54 13.25 1.50
CA LEU A 6 8.10 12.59 0.35
C LEU A 6 7.04 12.32 -0.73
N ILE A 7 5.86 11.88 -0.32
CA ILE A 7 4.71 11.67 -1.21
C ILE A 7 4.32 12.98 -1.88
N GLU A 8 4.16 14.05 -1.10
CA GLU A 8 3.82 15.38 -1.64
C GLU A 8 4.83 15.86 -2.67
N ARG A 9 6.12 15.70 -2.38
CA ARG A 9 7.20 16.06 -3.32
C ARG A 9 7.13 15.27 -4.62
N PHE A 10 6.90 13.95 -4.55
CA PHE A 10 6.76 13.13 -5.76
C PHE A 10 5.54 13.52 -6.58
N LEU A 11 4.39 13.75 -5.93
CA LEU A 11 3.17 14.19 -6.61
C LEU A 11 3.37 15.56 -7.30
N LYS A 12 3.98 16.52 -6.63
CA LYS A 12 4.32 17.84 -7.21
C LYS A 12 5.25 17.74 -8.42
N ASN A 13 6.10 16.72 -8.46
CA ASN A 13 7.00 16.46 -9.59
C ASN A 13 6.33 15.63 -10.72
N GLY A 14 5.03 15.36 -10.63
CA GLY A 14 4.30 14.59 -11.65
C GLY A 14 4.56 13.09 -11.62
N SER A 15 5.11 12.57 -10.52
CA SER A 15 5.32 11.12 -10.36
C SER A 15 4.03 10.43 -9.94
N SER A 16 3.87 9.16 -10.32
CA SER A 16 2.85 8.28 -9.74
C SER A 16 3.33 7.77 -8.40
N VAL A 17 2.49 7.92 -7.36
CA VAL A 17 2.74 7.46 -6.00
C VAL A 17 1.69 6.41 -5.63
N LEU A 18 2.14 5.18 -5.45
CA LEU A 18 1.32 4.04 -5.09
C LEU A 18 1.47 3.80 -3.59
N VAL A 19 0.38 3.94 -2.86
CA VAL A 19 0.40 3.86 -1.39
C VAL A 19 -0.31 2.60 -0.93
N ALA A 20 0.32 1.87 -0.01
CA ALA A 20 -0.23 0.67 0.60
C ALA A 20 0.06 0.62 2.11
N GLY A 21 -0.40 -0.43 2.79
CA GLY A 21 -0.18 -0.63 4.22
C GLY A 21 -0.85 0.43 5.09
N LYS A 22 -0.29 0.66 6.28
CA LYS A 22 -0.89 1.55 7.29
C LYS A 22 -1.13 2.98 6.78
N LEU A 23 -0.24 3.48 5.92
CA LEU A 23 -0.41 4.81 5.35
C LEU A 23 -1.59 4.90 4.37
N ALA A 24 -1.82 3.84 3.56
CA ALA A 24 -3.01 3.77 2.72
C ALA A 24 -4.29 3.73 3.58
N ASN A 25 -4.28 2.95 4.67
CA ASN A 25 -5.39 2.90 5.61
C ASN A 25 -5.71 4.29 6.18
N THR A 26 -4.67 5.05 6.56
CA THR A 26 -4.82 6.41 7.08
C THR A 26 -5.43 7.35 6.03
N ILE A 27 -4.97 7.29 4.78
CA ILE A 27 -5.53 8.09 3.68
C ILE A 27 -6.98 7.68 3.37
N LEU A 28 -7.27 6.37 3.32
CA LEU A 28 -8.62 5.87 3.08
C LEU A 28 -9.59 6.27 4.20
N THR A 29 -9.12 6.29 5.46
CA THR A 29 -9.89 6.81 6.60
C THR A 29 -10.18 8.31 6.43
N ALA A 30 -9.20 9.10 6.01
CA ALA A 30 -9.39 10.52 5.71
C ALA A 30 -10.37 10.76 4.55
N LYS A 31 -10.46 9.82 3.61
CA LYS A 31 -11.45 9.81 2.52
C LYS A 31 -12.83 9.28 2.93
N GLY A 32 -13.02 8.88 4.19
CA GLY A 32 -14.29 8.46 4.77
C GLY A 32 -14.51 6.94 4.88
N LEU A 33 -13.52 6.11 4.56
CA LEU A 33 -13.62 4.66 4.81
C LEU A 33 -13.59 4.40 6.31
N LYS A 34 -14.62 3.73 6.82
CA LYS A 34 -14.67 3.31 8.22
C LYS A 34 -13.90 2.02 8.42
N MET A 35 -12.97 2.01 9.35
CA MET A 35 -12.19 0.86 9.81
C MET A 35 -11.77 1.04 11.26
N SER A 36 -11.16 0.03 11.85
CA SER A 36 -10.62 0.12 13.21
C SER A 36 -9.56 1.22 13.33
N GLU A 37 -9.63 2.03 14.40
CA GLU A 37 -8.67 3.11 14.66
C GLU A 37 -7.22 2.63 14.79
N SER A 38 -7.03 1.38 15.25
CA SER A 38 -5.69 0.78 15.36
C SER A 38 -4.97 0.59 14.03
N CYS A 39 -5.70 0.64 12.92
CA CYS A 39 -5.19 0.37 11.58
C CYS A 39 -4.74 1.61 10.83
N ALA A 40 -5.15 2.78 11.29
CA ALA A 40 -4.72 4.07 10.78
C ALA A 40 -3.68 4.69 11.73
N ASP A 41 -2.89 5.59 11.20
CA ASP A 41 -2.02 6.45 12.00
C ASP A 41 -2.75 7.77 12.27
N ILE A 42 -3.43 7.82 13.42
CA ILE A 42 -4.29 8.96 13.79
C ILE A 42 -3.46 10.24 13.91
N GLU A 43 -2.22 10.16 14.39
CA GLU A 43 -1.33 11.32 14.49
C GLU A 43 -0.99 11.88 13.10
N SER A 44 -0.88 11.03 12.11
CA SER A 44 -0.62 11.44 10.72
C SER A 44 -1.85 12.05 10.03
N LEU A 45 -3.08 11.86 10.53
CA LEU A 45 -4.30 12.43 9.92
C LEU A 45 -4.24 13.96 9.82
N GLN A 46 -3.64 14.65 10.77
CA GLN A 46 -3.47 16.09 10.73
C GLN A 46 -2.62 16.58 9.54
N TYR A 47 -1.63 15.79 9.14
CA TYR A 47 -0.73 16.13 8.02
C TYR A 47 -1.30 15.69 6.67
N ILE A 48 -2.21 14.72 6.65
CA ILE A 48 -2.90 14.28 5.43
C ILE A 48 -3.83 15.35 4.87
N LYS A 49 -4.32 16.27 5.71
CA LYS A 49 -5.19 17.37 5.29
C LYS A 49 -4.54 18.29 4.25
N ASP A 50 -3.21 18.38 4.27
CA ASP A 50 -2.44 19.23 3.35
C ASP A 50 -2.11 18.50 2.03
N LEU A 51 -2.34 17.18 1.97
CA LEU A 51 -2.11 16.37 0.78
C LEU A 51 -3.32 16.45 -0.15
N ASP A 52 -3.09 16.68 -1.44
CA ASP A 52 -4.15 16.56 -2.45
C ASP A 52 -4.55 15.10 -2.64
N LEU A 53 -5.57 14.68 -1.88
CA LEU A 53 -6.10 13.31 -1.92
C LEU A 53 -6.82 12.95 -3.23
N ASN A 54 -7.04 13.92 -4.11
CA ASN A 54 -7.65 13.74 -5.42
C ASN A 54 -6.62 13.86 -6.55
N SER A 55 -5.34 14.00 -6.21
CA SER A 55 -4.27 14.02 -7.20
C SER A 55 -4.35 12.79 -8.10
N PRO A 56 -4.33 12.96 -9.43
CA PRO A 56 -4.35 11.83 -10.38
C PRO A 56 -3.09 10.96 -10.28
N GLY A 57 -2.02 11.48 -9.67
CA GLY A 57 -0.81 10.72 -9.41
C GLY A 57 -0.85 9.88 -8.13
N LEU A 58 -1.86 10.06 -7.27
CA LEU A 58 -2.01 9.31 -6.02
C LEU A 58 -2.88 8.07 -6.24
N HIS A 59 -2.31 6.89 -6.05
CA HIS A 59 -3.00 5.62 -6.25
C HIS A 59 -3.12 4.87 -4.92
N LEU A 60 -4.36 4.48 -4.59
CA LEU A 60 -4.72 3.78 -3.37
C LEU A 60 -5.23 2.38 -3.69
N PRO A 61 -5.22 1.45 -2.72
CA PRO A 61 -5.81 0.14 -2.90
C PRO A 61 -7.31 0.21 -3.23
N VAL A 62 -7.74 -0.64 -4.17
CA VAL A 62 -9.14 -0.82 -4.57
C VAL A 62 -9.75 -2.10 -4.01
N ASP A 63 -8.90 -2.98 -3.47
CA ASP A 63 -9.29 -4.18 -2.73
C ASP A 63 -8.21 -4.58 -1.72
N GLY A 64 -8.56 -5.44 -0.79
CA GLY A 64 -7.62 -5.88 0.24
C GLY A 64 -8.03 -7.15 0.95
N VAL A 65 -7.08 -7.72 1.67
CA VAL A 65 -7.31 -8.78 2.65
C VAL A 65 -7.50 -8.12 4.01
N VAL A 66 -8.66 -8.35 4.61
CA VAL A 66 -9.09 -7.69 5.83
C VAL A 66 -9.32 -8.70 6.95
N ALA A 67 -9.07 -8.29 8.18
CA ALA A 67 -9.40 -9.01 9.39
C ALA A 67 -9.55 -8.02 10.55
N LYS A 68 -10.14 -8.45 11.68
CA LYS A 68 -10.22 -7.63 12.89
C LYS A 68 -8.85 -7.42 13.53
N ASP A 69 -8.07 -8.48 13.57
CA ASP A 69 -6.70 -8.55 14.08
C ASP A 69 -5.95 -9.74 13.49
N LEU A 70 -4.69 -9.93 13.90
CA LEU A 70 -3.85 -11.04 13.42
C LEU A 70 -4.29 -12.43 13.92
N ASN A 71 -5.22 -12.54 14.87
CA ASN A 71 -5.74 -13.80 15.38
C ASN A 71 -7.11 -14.14 14.76
N SER A 72 -7.72 -13.20 14.07
CA SER A 72 -9.03 -13.35 13.46
C SER A 72 -8.91 -13.96 12.05
N LYS A 73 -10.04 -14.52 11.57
CA LYS A 73 -10.14 -15.03 10.21
C LYS A 73 -10.14 -13.86 9.23
N GLU A 74 -9.32 -13.98 8.20
CA GLU A 74 -9.25 -13.02 7.11
C GLU A 74 -10.34 -13.23 6.07
N ARG A 75 -10.67 -12.19 5.32
CA ARG A 75 -11.50 -12.23 4.12
C ARG A 75 -11.02 -11.21 3.09
N TRP A 76 -11.42 -11.39 1.86
CA TRP A 76 -11.24 -10.37 0.83
C TRP A 76 -12.35 -9.31 0.93
N ALA A 77 -12.00 -8.04 0.65
CA ALA A 77 -12.94 -6.93 0.59
C ALA A 77 -12.63 -6.02 -0.61
N SER A 78 -13.68 -5.59 -1.32
CA SER A 78 -13.57 -4.50 -2.30
C SER A 78 -13.59 -3.16 -1.57
N LEU A 79 -12.79 -2.20 -2.01
CA LEU A 79 -12.69 -0.86 -1.45
C LEU A 79 -13.18 0.24 -2.42
N GLU A 80 -13.68 -0.16 -3.59
CA GLU A 80 -14.08 0.78 -4.66
C GLU A 80 -15.24 1.70 -4.26
N ASN A 81 -16.11 1.26 -3.37
CA ASN A 81 -17.24 2.04 -2.86
C ASN A 81 -17.03 2.41 -1.39
N ILE A 82 -16.13 3.35 -1.12
CA ILE A 82 -15.83 3.83 0.24
C ILE A 82 -17.11 4.27 1.00
N SER A 83 -18.11 4.75 0.26
CA SER A 83 -19.40 5.18 0.83
C SER A 83 -20.39 4.04 1.09
N SER A 84 -20.12 2.81 0.65
CA SER A 84 -21.04 1.70 0.91
C SER A 84 -20.85 1.18 2.33
N LEU A 85 -21.95 1.09 3.08
CA LEU A 85 -21.99 0.68 4.48
C LEU A 85 -21.48 -0.77 4.74
N ASN A 86 -21.15 -1.52 3.69
CA ASN A 86 -20.83 -2.94 3.77
C ASN A 86 -19.42 -3.31 3.30
N THR A 87 -18.57 -2.33 3.03
CA THR A 87 -17.22 -2.60 2.52
C THR A 87 -16.33 -3.22 3.59
N LEU A 88 -16.24 -2.59 4.76
CA LEU A 88 -15.54 -3.08 5.94
C LEU A 88 -16.44 -2.98 7.17
N ALA A 89 -16.28 -3.90 8.12
CA ALA A 89 -16.80 -3.70 9.46
C ALA A 89 -15.95 -2.65 10.20
N ALA A 90 -16.56 -1.92 11.14
CA ALA A 90 -15.87 -0.83 11.85
C ALA A 90 -14.68 -1.30 12.72
N ASP A 91 -14.61 -2.59 13.00
CA ASP A 91 -13.53 -3.23 13.76
C ASP A 91 -12.53 -4.01 12.87
N GLU A 92 -12.65 -3.92 11.53
CA GLU A 92 -11.73 -4.55 10.59
C GLU A 92 -10.61 -3.59 10.15
N CYS A 93 -9.49 -4.20 9.77
CA CYS A 93 -8.31 -3.56 9.20
C CYS A 93 -7.99 -4.12 7.82
N ILE A 94 -7.48 -3.30 6.92
CA ILE A 94 -6.83 -3.78 5.70
C ILE A 94 -5.40 -4.17 6.09
N LEU A 95 -5.09 -5.46 6.00
CA LEU A 95 -3.82 -6.04 6.43
C LEU A 95 -2.90 -6.43 5.26
N ASP A 96 -3.46 -6.57 4.06
CA ASP A 96 -2.71 -6.73 2.82
C ASP A 96 -3.53 -6.17 1.65
N MET A 97 -2.89 -5.84 0.54
CA MET A 97 -3.60 -5.46 -0.67
C MET A 97 -4.10 -6.70 -1.43
N GLY A 98 -5.21 -6.53 -2.12
CA GLY A 98 -5.83 -7.58 -2.90
C GLY A 98 -5.31 -7.66 -4.35
N PRO A 99 -5.78 -8.66 -5.11
CA PRO A 99 -5.30 -8.91 -6.47
C PRO A 99 -5.63 -7.78 -7.47
N ALA A 100 -6.78 -7.12 -7.34
CA ALA A 100 -7.13 -6.00 -8.22
C ALA A 100 -6.22 -4.79 -7.98
N THR A 101 -5.82 -4.54 -6.73
CA THR A 101 -4.83 -3.52 -6.39
C THR A 101 -3.47 -3.86 -7.00
N VAL A 102 -3.01 -5.11 -6.86
CA VAL A 102 -1.73 -5.56 -7.44
C VAL A 102 -1.74 -5.38 -8.97
N GLU A 103 -2.83 -5.75 -9.63
CA GLU A 103 -2.99 -5.58 -11.08
C GLU A 103 -2.95 -4.11 -11.49
N GLY A 104 -3.73 -3.25 -10.83
CA GLY A 104 -3.77 -1.82 -11.08
C GLY A 104 -2.42 -1.14 -10.85
N PHE A 105 -1.76 -1.45 -9.75
CA PHE A 105 -0.41 -0.95 -9.46
C PHE A 105 0.61 -1.41 -10.49
N THR A 106 0.55 -2.69 -10.88
CA THR A 106 1.42 -3.25 -11.93
C THR A 106 1.22 -2.53 -13.27
N ALA A 107 -0.02 -2.23 -13.64
CA ALA A 107 -0.33 -1.51 -14.88
C ALA A 107 0.33 -0.12 -14.91
N ILE A 108 0.30 0.61 -13.79
CA ILE A 108 0.94 1.92 -13.65
C ILE A 108 2.47 1.77 -13.74
N LEU A 109 3.04 0.80 -13.04
CA LEU A 109 4.49 0.59 -12.96
C LEU A 109 5.11 0.16 -14.30
N ARG A 110 4.35 -0.45 -15.21
CA ARG A 110 4.85 -0.89 -16.52
C ARG A 110 5.44 0.24 -17.37
N SER A 111 4.97 1.47 -17.22
CA SER A 111 5.49 2.65 -17.94
C SER A 111 6.65 3.36 -17.22
N ALA A 112 6.98 2.95 -15.99
CA ALA A 112 7.99 3.59 -15.19
C ALA A 112 9.40 3.33 -15.74
N LYS A 113 10.25 4.36 -15.72
CA LYS A 113 11.69 4.25 -16.00
C LYS A 113 12.48 3.96 -14.71
N THR A 114 11.96 4.43 -13.58
CA THR A 114 12.52 4.21 -12.25
C THR A 114 11.39 3.84 -11.31
N ILE A 115 11.61 2.80 -10.52
CA ILE A 115 10.69 2.35 -9.47
C ILE A 115 11.44 2.47 -8.14
N PHE A 116 10.86 3.24 -7.21
CA PHE A 116 11.35 3.33 -5.84
C PHE A 116 10.33 2.68 -4.90
N TRP A 117 10.73 1.63 -4.19
CA TRP A 117 9.90 0.92 -3.23
C TRP A 117 10.39 1.15 -1.81
N ASN A 118 9.49 1.60 -0.94
CA ASN A 118 9.78 1.81 0.48
C ASN A 118 8.63 1.36 1.37
N GLY A 119 8.80 0.28 2.06
CA GLY A 119 7.83 -0.35 2.97
C GLY A 119 7.15 -1.58 2.35
N PRO A 120 6.92 -2.64 3.14
CA PRO A 120 6.06 -3.75 2.74
C PRO A 120 4.64 -3.23 2.53
N VAL A 121 3.85 -3.90 1.69
CA VAL A 121 2.48 -3.47 1.36
C VAL A 121 1.42 -4.16 2.21
N GLY A 122 1.81 -5.19 2.96
CA GLY A 122 0.97 -5.91 3.92
C GLY A 122 1.74 -6.25 5.19
N VAL A 123 1.09 -6.92 6.12
CA VAL A 123 1.69 -7.42 7.38
C VAL A 123 2.46 -8.70 7.08
N CYS A 124 3.66 -8.55 6.53
CA CYS A 124 4.44 -9.64 5.93
C CYS A 124 4.97 -10.68 6.94
N GLU A 125 4.89 -10.40 8.24
CA GLU A 125 5.20 -11.33 9.31
C GLU A 125 4.21 -12.49 9.37
N ASP A 126 2.99 -12.29 8.90
CA ASP A 126 1.97 -13.32 8.75
C ASP A 126 1.80 -13.68 7.26
N LYS A 127 1.91 -14.98 6.96
CA LYS A 127 1.80 -15.49 5.59
C LYS A 127 0.47 -15.14 4.91
N ARG A 128 -0.61 -14.98 5.68
CA ARG A 128 -1.94 -14.60 5.18
C ARG A 128 -1.96 -13.20 4.59
N PHE A 129 -1.08 -12.32 5.05
CA PHE A 129 -1.02 -10.90 4.70
C PHE A 129 0.27 -10.51 3.99
N SER A 130 0.94 -11.47 3.37
CA SER A 130 2.19 -11.28 2.62
C SER A 130 2.03 -11.48 1.10
N GLY A 131 0.83 -11.84 0.67
CA GLY A 131 0.53 -12.17 -0.73
C GLY A 131 0.71 -10.99 -1.65
N GLY A 132 0.18 -9.83 -1.28
CA GLY A 132 0.28 -8.60 -2.04
C GLY A 132 1.73 -8.16 -2.27
N THR A 133 2.55 -8.19 -1.22
CA THR A 133 4.00 -7.87 -1.33
C THR A 133 4.70 -8.82 -2.30
N ARG A 134 4.43 -10.11 -2.21
CA ARG A 134 5.05 -11.13 -3.07
C ARG A 134 4.65 -10.97 -4.53
N GLU A 135 3.37 -10.81 -4.81
CA GLU A 135 2.86 -10.69 -6.18
C GLU A 135 3.29 -9.37 -6.83
N LEU A 136 3.30 -8.26 -6.07
CA LEU A 136 3.82 -6.98 -6.57
C LEU A 136 5.31 -7.08 -6.90
N ALA A 137 6.12 -7.70 -6.03
CA ALA A 137 7.55 -7.91 -6.28
C ALA A 137 7.78 -8.77 -7.53
N ARG A 138 7.02 -9.86 -7.72
CA ARG A 138 7.08 -10.68 -8.93
C ARG A 138 6.69 -9.90 -10.19
N SER A 139 5.70 -9.03 -10.09
CA SER A 139 5.31 -8.16 -11.21
C SER A 139 6.42 -7.18 -11.55
N ILE A 140 7.00 -6.52 -10.55
CA ILE A 140 8.11 -5.56 -10.71
C ILE A 140 9.35 -6.24 -11.29
N SER A 141 9.63 -7.50 -10.96
CA SER A 141 10.80 -8.22 -11.50
C SER A 141 10.78 -8.34 -13.03
N ARG A 142 9.60 -8.30 -13.65
CA ARG A 142 9.39 -8.41 -15.10
C ARG A 142 9.38 -7.06 -15.81
N ILE A 143 9.45 -5.95 -15.08
CA ILE A 143 9.43 -4.59 -15.65
C ILE A 143 10.86 -4.15 -15.92
N GLN A 144 11.10 -3.62 -17.13
CA GLN A 144 12.37 -3.00 -17.48
C GLN A 144 12.42 -1.55 -16.97
N ALA A 145 12.87 -1.38 -15.73
CA ALA A 145 13.05 -0.11 -15.06
C ALA A 145 14.25 -0.19 -14.13
N PHE A 146 14.85 0.94 -13.78
CA PHE A 146 15.80 1.00 -12.68
C PHE A 146 15.03 0.89 -11.35
N LYS A 147 15.38 -0.09 -10.52
CA LYS A 147 14.62 -0.47 -9.32
C LYS A 147 15.44 -0.19 -8.07
N VAL A 148 14.93 0.69 -7.23
CA VAL A 148 15.57 1.10 -5.98
C VAL A 148 14.69 0.64 -4.81
N LEU A 149 15.32 0.03 -3.83
CA LEU A 149 14.69 -0.41 -2.59
C LEU A 149 15.15 0.45 -1.42
N GLY A 150 14.21 0.96 -0.65
CA GLY A 150 14.48 1.75 0.55
C GLY A 150 13.80 1.20 1.81
N GLY A 151 14.42 1.48 2.96
CA GLY A 151 13.88 1.11 4.27
C GLY A 151 14.35 -0.26 4.77
N GLY A 152 14.93 -0.30 5.98
CA GLY A 152 15.50 -1.51 6.56
C GLY A 152 14.50 -2.65 6.70
N ASP A 153 13.26 -2.35 7.13
CA ASP A 153 12.20 -3.35 7.26
C ASP A 153 11.80 -3.95 5.92
N THR A 154 11.78 -3.12 4.86
CA THR A 154 11.49 -3.58 3.50
C THR A 154 12.56 -4.52 2.99
N ILE A 155 13.81 -4.14 3.16
CA ILE A 155 14.98 -4.96 2.78
C ILE A 155 14.94 -6.30 3.52
N THR A 156 14.72 -6.26 4.84
CA THR A 156 14.63 -7.48 5.66
C THR A 156 13.49 -8.39 5.19
N THR A 157 12.32 -7.83 4.92
CA THR A 157 11.13 -8.56 4.47
C THR A 157 11.37 -9.23 3.12
N LEU A 158 11.84 -8.47 2.13
CA LEU A 158 12.08 -8.98 0.78
C LEU A 158 13.25 -9.97 0.74
N ASN A 159 14.26 -9.81 1.61
CA ASN A 159 15.34 -10.79 1.78
C ASN A 159 14.80 -12.13 2.27
N LYS A 160 13.97 -12.13 3.31
CA LYS A 160 13.31 -13.36 3.80
C LYS A 160 12.44 -14.04 2.75
N MET A 161 11.90 -13.28 1.80
CA MET A 161 11.11 -13.80 0.68
C MET A 161 11.96 -14.24 -0.52
N GLY A 162 13.28 -14.02 -0.50
CA GLY A 162 14.18 -14.32 -1.62
C GLY A 162 13.99 -13.40 -2.83
N LEU A 163 13.56 -12.15 -2.59
CA LEU A 163 13.16 -11.19 -3.64
C LEU A 163 14.06 -9.96 -3.73
N LEU A 164 15.19 -9.92 -3.01
CA LEU A 164 16.11 -8.77 -3.08
C LEU A 164 16.78 -8.62 -4.45
N ASN A 165 17.06 -9.73 -5.11
CA ASN A 165 17.79 -9.77 -6.38
C ASN A 165 17.05 -9.13 -7.56
N ILE A 166 15.80 -8.70 -7.38
CA ILE A 166 15.05 -7.98 -8.42
C ILE A 166 15.33 -6.48 -8.43
N PHE A 167 16.01 -5.96 -7.42
CA PHE A 167 16.35 -4.54 -7.27
C PHE A 167 17.80 -4.28 -7.69
N ASP A 168 18.01 -3.12 -8.30
CA ASP A 168 19.35 -2.69 -8.78
C ASP A 168 20.13 -1.97 -7.67
N HIS A 169 19.41 -1.39 -6.67
CA HIS A 169 20.01 -0.67 -5.55
C HIS A 169 19.13 -0.73 -4.29
#